data_1b5881a7a92d69ccf58a432729c6c9b7
#
_entry.id   1b5881a7a92d69ccf58a432729c6c9b7
#
_cell.length_a   1.000
_cell.length_b   1.000
_cell.length_c   1.000
_cell.angle_alpha   90.00
_cell.angle_beta   90.00
_cell.angle_gamma   90.00
#
_symmetry.space_group_name_H-M   'P 1'
#
loop_
_entity.id
_entity.type
_entity.pdbx_description
1 polymer ?
#
loop_
_entity_poly.entity_id
_entity_poly.type
_entity_poly.pdbx_seq_one_letter_code
_entity_poly.pdbx_strand_id
1 'polypeptide(L)'
;MARKNLSVKELERIALKMRRNTIDICSQRGGYAGQGVALADLGAALYFHELRSDGKDWYHDIFVNSNGHDAIMCYSAFAEQGLYTIEELRTYNADGTKVDMSPCEGQRGFVITMGSLGQGPSQAAGIAYAERLKGSDKRVYCLLSDGELQEGNVWEAAMFAGHHKLDNLIFMIDNNDLQAGGATKGILNVEPVPAKFEAFGFAARRIDGNDMSQILDAFAEAKRTKDKPFAMVCDTRLFTGCDYMLERFPAAHYMAGAPEHWNAALKELDEKLAGVPV
;
A
#
# COMPACT_ATOMS: atom_id res chain seq x y z
N MET A 1 8.52 17.20 -4.21
CA MET A 1 8.91 17.18 -5.65
C MET A 1 7.69 17.51 -6.49
N ALA A 2 7.84 18.33 -7.56
CA ALA A 2 6.72 18.55 -8.47
C ALA A 2 6.29 17.23 -9.13
N ARG A 3 4.96 17.02 -9.27
CA ARG A 3 4.41 15.88 -10.02
C ARG A 3 5.10 15.81 -11.38
N LYS A 4 5.82 14.73 -11.65
CA LYS A 4 6.18 14.37 -13.01
C LYS A 4 4.98 13.61 -13.59
N ASN A 5 4.53 13.99 -14.79
CA ASN A 5 3.58 13.18 -15.55
C ASN A 5 4.32 11.94 -16.06
N LEU A 6 4.50 10.96 -15.17
CA LEU A 6 5.17 9.71 -15.51
C LEU A 6 4.23 8.85 -16.35
N SER A 7 4.78 8.25 -17.39
CA SER A 7 4.09 7.25 -18.20
C SER A 7 3.91 5.96 -17.41
N VAL A 8 2.99 5.10 -17.88
CA VAL A 8 2.79 3.74 -17.32
C VAL A 8 4.12 3.00 -17.22
N LYS A 9 4.95 3.02 -18.26
CA LYS A 9 6.25 2.34 -18.30
C LYS A 9 7.24 2.87 -17.25
N GLU A 10 7.24 4.18 -17.01
CA GLU A 10 8.09 4.79 -15.98
C GLU A 10 7.62 4.37 -14.58
N LEU A 11 6.32 4.29 -14.34
CA LEU A 11 5.74 3.81 -13.08
C LEU A 11 6.02 2.32 -12.87
N GLU A 12 5.88 1.49 -13.90
CA GLU A 12 6.24 0.05 -13.85
C GLU A 12 7.72 -0.14 -13.53
N ARG A 13 8.60 0.70 -14.10
CA ARG A 13 10.03 0.67 -13.76
C ARG A 13 10.29 1.06 -12.31
N ILE A 14 9.57 2.07 -11.77
CA ILE A 14 9.65 2.43 -10.36
C ILE A 14 9.15 1.27 -9.49
N ALA A 15 8.04 0.65 -9.85
CA ALA A 15 7.52 -0.52 -9.16
C ALA A 15 8.53 -1.67 -9.12
N LEU A 16 9.25 -1.92 -10.22
CA LEU A 16 10.30 -2.92 -10.25
C LEU A 16 11.47 -2.59 -9.31
N LYS A 17 11.86 -1.32 -9.22
CA LYS A 17 12.86 -0.87 -8.23
C LYS A 17 12.36 -1.01 -6.80
N MET A 18 11.09 -0.70 -6.54
CA MET A 18 10.48 -0.90 -5.23
C MET A 18 10.47 -2.38 -4.84
N ARG A 19 10.19 -3.30 -5.76
CA ARG A 19 10.32 -4.75 -5.55
C ARG A 19 11.74 -5.13 -5.13
N ARG A 20 12.72 -4.63 -5.87
CA ARG A 20 14.13 -4.86 -5.57
C ARG A 20 14.52 -4.34 -4.19
N ASN A 21 14.08 -3.13 -3.84
CA ASN A 21 14.33 -2.53 -2.52
C ASN A 21 13.66 -3.34 -1.39
N THR A 22 12.42 -3.79 -1.58
CA THR A 22 11.71 -4.65 -0.64
C THR A 22 12.52 -5.92 -0.33
N ILE A 23 13.00 -6.61 -1.36
CA ILE A 23 13.81 -7.82 -1.19
C ILE A 23 15.13 -7.50 -0.47
N ASP A 24 15.82 -6.41 -0.84
CA ASP A 24 17.07 -5.99 -0.19
C ASP A 24 16.87 -5.70 1.31
N ILE A 25 15.84 -4.92 1.64
CA ILE A 25 15.51 -4.56 3.03
C ILE A 25 15.19 -5.81 3.85
N CYS A 26 14.27 -6.66 3.36
CA CYS A 26 13.85 -7.87 4.06
C CYS A 26 14.94 -8.94 4.14
N SER A 27 15.92 -8.93 3.24
CA SER A 27 17.05 -9.88 3.25
C SER A 27 17.88 -9.81 4.52
N GLN A 28 17.84 -8.68 5.24
CA GLN A 28 18.66 -8.46 6.43
C GLN A 28 18.13 -9.20 7.67
N ARG A 29 16.81 -9.15 7.90
CA ARG A 29 16.18 -9.68 9.14
C ARG A 29 14.82 -10.34 8.90
N GLY A 30 14.45 -10.57 7.65
CA GLY A 30 13.10 -11.02 7.31
C GLY A 30 12.10 -9.88 7.30
N GLY A 31 10.84 -10.20 7.00
CA GLY A 31 9.74 -9.24 6.92
C GLY A 31 8.61 -9.71 6.02
N TYR A 32 7.71 -8.80 5.74
CA TYR A 32 6.54 -9.00 4.88
C TYR A 32 6.87 -8.76 3.40
N ALA A 33 7.92 -9.46 2.92
CA ALA A 33 8.45 -9.25 1.58
C ALA A 33 7.42 -9.53 0.48
N GLY A 34 6.57 -10.53 0.66
CA GLY A 34 5.53 -10.90 -0.31
C GLY A 34 4.56 -9.78 -0.59
N GLN A 35 4.05 -9.14 0.47
CA GLN A 35 3.12 -8.01 0.39
C GLN A 35 3.81 -6.78 -0.21
N GLY A 36 5.01 -6.43 0.26
CA GLY A 36 5.74 -5.28 -0.27
C GLY A 36 6.07 -5.41 -1.75
N VAL A 37 6.36 -6.62 -2.23
CA VAL A 37 6.56 -6.92 -3.66
C VAL A 37 5.25 -6.86 -4.43
N ALA A 38 4.15 -7.41 -3.89
CA ALA A 38 2.82 -7.39 -4.51
C ALA A 38 2.28 -5.97 -4.67
N LEU A 39 2.46 -5.14 -3.63
CA LEU A 39 1.96 -3.76 -3.58
C LEU A 39 2.84 -2.73 -4.31
N ALA A 40 3.93 -3.16 -4.95
CA ALA A 40 4.86 -2.23 -5.59
C ALA A 40 4.21 -1.40 -6.70
N ASP A 41 3.28 -1.96 -7.48
CA ASP A 41 2.57 -1.23 -8.54
C ASP A 41 1.63 -0.18 -7.94
N LEU A 42 0.82 -0.57 -6.94
CA LEU A 42 -0.06 0.35 -6.23
C LEU A 42 0.74 1.45 -5.52
N GLY A 43 1.86 1.10 -4.87
CA GLY A 43 2.76 2.05 -4.23
C GLY A 43 3.40 3.02 -5.22
N ALA A 44 3.86 2.54 -6.38
CA ALA A 44 4.41 3.40 -7.42
C ALA A 44 3.36 4.38 -7.95
N ALA A 45 2.14 3.92 -8.24
CA ALA A 45 1.04 4.78 -8.65
C ALA A 45 0.68 5.81 -7.57
N LEU A 46 0.58 5.38 -6.32
CA LEU A 46 0.23 6.26 -5.20
C LEU A 46 1.28 7.35 -4.98
N TYR A 47 2.54 6.98 -4.76
CA TYR A 47 3.59 7.90 -4.34
C TYR A 47 4.17 8.76 -5.47
N PHE A 48 4.14 8.28 -6.72
CA PHE A 48 4.78 8.96 -7.85
C PHE A 48 3.78 9.56 -8.84
N HIS A 49 2.49 9.23 -8.72
CA HIS A 49 1.45 9.77 -9.58
C HIS A 49 0.30 10.43 -8.81
N GLU A 50 -0.24 9.82 -7.75
CA GLU A 50 -1.47 10.30 -7.11
C GLU A 50 -1.25 11.33 -6.00
N LEU A 51 -0.40 11.05 -5.02
CA LEU A 51 -0.17 11.96 -3.90
C LEU A 51 0.40 13.29 -4.39
N ARG A 52 -0.35 14.37 -4.17
CA ARG A 52 0.08 15.72 -4.53
C ARG A 52 1.10 16.21 -3.52
N SER A 53 2.12 16.95 -3.98
CA SER A 53 3.09 17.63 -3.14
C SER A 53 2.97 19.13 -3.34
N ASP A 54 2.97 19.90 -2.27
CA ASP A 54 2.98 21.36 -2.29
C ASP A 54 4.41 21.94 -2.33
N GLY A 55 5.41 21.06 -2.31
CA GLY A 55 6.83 21.42 -2.34
C GLY A 55 7.38 21.94 -1.00
N LYS A 56 6.56 22.05 0.04
CA LYS A 56 6.93 22.50 1.38
C LYS A 56 6.98 21.36 2.39
N ASP A 57 5.91 20.56 2.39
CA ASP A 57 5.81 19.34 3.15
C ASP A 57 5.91 18.16 2.22
N TRP A 58 5.93 16.94 2.78
CA TRP A 58 6.06 15.71 2.04
C TRP A 58 4.99 15.54 0.98
N TYR A 59 3.72 15.64 1.42
CA TYR A 59 2.56 15.57 0.56
C TYR A 59 1.49 16.56 0.98
N HIS A 60 0.81 17.11 0.01
CA HIS A 60 -0.42 17.87 0.25
C HIS A 60 -1.55 16.93 0.66
N ASP A 61 -1.70 15.81 -0.05
CA ASP A 61 -2.66 14.75 0.29
C ASP A 61 -2.15 13.89 1.46
N ILE A 62 -3.03 13.14 2.10
CA ILE A 62 -2.72 12.35 3.28
C ILE A 62 -2.84 10.86 2.94
N PHE A 63 -1.80 10.11 3.26
CA PHE A 63 -1.81 8.66 3.16
C PHE A 63 -1.75 8.02 4.55
N VAL A 64 -2.70 7.12 4.80
CA VAL A 64 -2.82 6.31 6.00
C VAL A 64 -2.58 4.85 5.61
N ASN A 65 -1.46 4.29 6.05
CA ASN A 65 -1.28 2.84 6.01
C ASN A 65 -1.86 2.25 7.30
N SER A 66 -2.95 1.48 7.20
CA SER A 66 -3.65 0.96 8.36
C SER A 66 -2.93 -0.21 9.00
N ASN A 67 -2.42 -1.10 8.19
CA ASN A 67 -1.71 -2.29 8.65
C ASN A 67 -0.19 -2.04 8.70
N GLY A 68 0.47 -2.52 9.74
CA GLY A 68 1.92 -2.32 9.89
C GLY A 68 2.74 -3.08 8.86
N HIS A 69 2.28 -4.25 8.45
CA HIS A 69 3.06 -5.15 7.58
C HIS A 69 3.28 -4.59 6.16
N ASP A 70 2.41 -3.70 5.65
CA ASP A 70 2.61 -3.04 4.36
C ASP A 70 3.52 -1.81 4.44
N ALA A 71 4.05 -1.45 5.62
CA ALA A 71 5.03 -0.37 5.76
C ALA A 71 6.28 -0.60 4.90
N ILE A 72 6.60 -1.85 4.59
CA ILE A 72 7.73 -2.19 3.72
C ILE A 72 7.53 -1.63 2.28
N MET A 73 6.30 -1.58 1.77
CA MET A 73 5.98 -0.91 0.50
C MET A 73 6.26 0.59 0.61
N CYS A 74 5.88 1.23 1.72
CA CYS A 74 6.16 2.65 1.97
C CYS A 74 7.66 2.93 1.99
N TYR A 75 8.44 2.14 2.74
CA TYR A 75 9.89 2.29 2.80
C TYR A 75 10.56 2.12 1.44
N SER A 76 10.07 1.18 0.62
CA SER A 76 10.58 0.98 -0.73
C SER A 76 10.31 2.18 -1.64
N ALA A 77 9.14 2.83 -1.51
CA ALA A 77 8.84 4.07 -2.20
C ALA A 77 9.69 5.23 -1.68
N PHE A 78 9.90 5.31 -0.37
CA PHE A 78 10.73 6.34 0.26
C PHE A 78 12.20 6.27 -0.16
N ALA A 79 12.73 5.07 -0.41
CA ALA A 79 14.05 4.91 -1.00
C ALA A 79 14.13 5.56 -2.40
N GLU A 80 13.16 5.29 -3.26
CA GLU A 80 13.12 5.84 -4.62
C GLU A 80 12.89 7.36 -4.64
N GLN A 81 12.31 7.92 -3.58
CA GLN A 81 12.13 9.35 -3.40
C GLN A 81 13.34 10.02 -2.74
N GLY A 82 14.31 9.24 -2.25
CA GLY A 82 15.49 9.74 -1.52
C GLY A 82 15.18 10.25 -0.12
N LEU A 83 14.03 9.82 0.47
CA LEU A 83 13.70 10.14 1.85
C LEU A 83 14.54 9.34 2.85
N TYR A 84 14.78 8.10 2.54
CA TYR A 84 15.69 7.21 3.24
C TYR A 84 16.77 6.74 2.29
N THR A 85 17.99 6.56 2.81
CA THR A 85 19.01 5.79 2.09
C THR A 85 18.71 4.30 2.23
N ILE A 86 19.23 3.50 1.32
CA ILE A 86 19.05 2.04 1.42
C ILE A 86 19.80 1.49 2.65
N GLU A 87 20.89 2.10 3.07
CA GLU A 87 21.64 1.75 4.26
C GLU A 87 20.81 1.96 5.52
N GLU A 88 20.08 3.09 5.62
CA GLU A 88 19.13 3.32 6.73
C GLU A 88 18.05 2.23 6.71
N LEU A 89 17.48 1.92 5.54
CA LEU A 89 16.40 0.94 5.41
C LEU A 89 16.86 -0.49 5.72
N ARG A 90 18.13 -0.83 5.51
CA ARG A 90 18.70 -2.12 5.91
C ARG A 90 18.75 -2.32 7.43
N THR A 91 18.48 -1.29 8.22
CA THR A 91 18.27 -1.44 9.67
C THR A 91 16.84 -1.87 10.04
N TYR A 92 15.96 -2.08 9.04
CA TYR A 92 14.58 -2.52 9.23
C TYR A 92 14.50 -3.67 10.23
N ASN A 93 13.64 -3.52 11.23
CA ASN A 93 13.43 -4.49 12.29
C ASN A 93 14.69 -4.81 13.13
N ALA A 94 15.69 -3.92 13.19
CA ALA A 94 16.82 -4.04 14.10
C ALA A 94 16.51 -3.43 15.45
N ASP A 95 17.16 -3.92 16.50
CA ASP A 95 17.06 -3.30 17.83
C ASP A 95 17.54 -1.84 17.78
N GLY A 96 16.74 -0.92 18.32
CA GLY A 96 17.05 0.51 18.37
C GLY A 96 16.96 1.25 17.03
N THR A 97 16.45 0.60 15.98
CA THR A 97 16.19 1.23 14.68
C THR A 97 15.06 2.27 14.78
N LYS A 98 15.03 3.18 13.80
CA LYS A 98 13.86 4.02 13.49
C LYS A 98 13.13 3.55 12.22
N VAL A 99 13.42 2.35 11.75
CA VAL A 99 12.81 1.72 10.57
C VAL A 99 12.06 0.49 11.06
N ASP A 100 10.95 0.75 11.75
CA ASP A 100 10.15 -0.29 12.39
C ASP A 100 9.22 -0.99 11.39
N MET A 101 8.90 -2.25 11.68
CA MET A 101 7.91 -3.03 10.92
C MET A 101 6.50 -2.44 11.04
N SER A 102 6.19 -1.80 12.16
CA SER A 102 4.94 -1.07 12.42
C SER A 102 5.28 0.36 12.84
N PRO A 103 5.53 1.27 11.89
CA PRO A 103 5.93 2.63 12.18
C PRO A 103 4.93 3.39 13.05
N CYS A 104 5.46 4.33 13.84
CA CYS A 104 4.66 5.22 14.69
C CYS A 104 4.51 6.60 14.06
N GLU A 105 3.48 7.33 14.53
CA GLU A 105 3.34 8.75 14.26
C GLU A 105 4.63 9.51 14.59
N GLY A 106 5.02 10.42 13.71
CA GLY A 106 6.27 11.18 13.83
C GLY A 106 7.50 10.49 13.26
N GLN A 107 7.45 9.21 12.89
CA GLN A 107 8.46 8.64 12.02
C GLN A 107 8.37 9.24 10.62
N ARG A 108 9.55 9.46 10.03
CA ARG A 108 9.68 10.12 8.72
C ARG A 108 8.85 9.39 7.65
N GLY A 109 7.83 10.11 7.11
CA GLY A 109 6.92 9.61 6.09
C GLY A 109 5.61 9.00 6.61
N PHE A 110 5.41 8.88 7.92
CA PHE A 110 4.21 8.28 8.52
C PHE A 110 3.43 9.29 9.35
N VAL A 111 2.12 9.36 9.12
CA VAL A 111 1.22 10.34 9.75
C VAL A 111 0.43 9.80 10.94
N ILE A 112 0.40 8.47 11.08
CA ILE A 112 -0.27 7.78 12.19
C ILE A 112 0.60 6.64 12.71
N THR A 113 0.31 6.19 13.93
CA THR A 113 0.79 4.90 14.44
C THR A 113 -0.09 3.79 13.86
N MET A 114 0.53 2.78 13.26
CA MET A 114 -0.14 1.69 12.58
C MET A 114 0.15 0.32 13.21
N GLY A 115 -0.47 -0.75 12.67
CA GLY A 115 -0.24 -2.12 13.11
C GLY A 115 -1.38 -2.72 13.93
N SER A 116 -2.20 -1.89 14.61
CA SER A 116 -3.46 -2.35 15.18
C SER A 116 -4.52 -2.36 14.08
N LEU A 117 -4.79 -3.56 13.52
CA LEU A 117 -5.68 -3.71 12.37
C LEU A 117 -7.07 -3.14 12.65
N GLY A 118 -7.69 -2.55 11.64
CA GLY A 118 -8.99 -1.91 11.70
C GLY A 118 -8.99 -0.48 12.25
N GLN A 119 -7.87 0.04 12.81
CA GLN A 119 -7.83 1.40 13.37
C GLN A 119 -7.63 2.49 12.31
N GLY A 120 -6.86 2.19 11.27
CA GLY A 120 -6.54 3.16 10.21
C GLY A 120 -7.76 3.71 9.48
N PRO A 121 -8.77 2.91 9.10
CA PRO A 121 -9.99 3.39 8.46
C PRO A 121 -10.73 4.47 9.25
N SER A 122 -10.86 4.28 10.58
CA SER A 122 -11.50 5.27 11.45
C SER A 122 -10.70 6.57 11.55
N GLN A 123 -9.36 6.47 11.63
CA GLN A 123 -8.46 7.63 11.62
C GLN A 123 -8.54 8.35 10.27
N ALA A 124 -8.48 7.62 9.15
CA ALA A 124 -8.60 8.18 7.81
C ALA A 124 -9.94 8.89 7.59
N ALA A 125 -11.05 8.28 8.04
CA ALA A 125 -12.37 8.89 7.95
C ALA A 125 -12.47 10.17 8.81
N GLY A 126 -11.90 10.16 10.03
CA GLY A 126 -11.83 11.33 10.89
C GLY A 126 -11.00 12.47 10.27
N ILE A 127 -9.85 12.15 9.68
CA ILE A 127 -8.98 13.11 8.98
C ILE A 127 -9.72 13.66 7.75
N ALA A 128 -10.34 12.83 6.92
CA ALA A 128 -11.08 13.25 5.73
C ALA A 128 -12.25 14.20 6.09
N TYR A 129 -12.96 13.88 7.17
CA TYR A 129 -14.03 14.71 7.68
C TYR A 129 -13.51 16.07 8.19
N ALA A 130 -12.40 16.07 8.94
CA ALA A 130 -11.77 17.30 9.43
C ALA A 130 -11.26 18.19 8.28
N GLU A 131 -10.62 17.63 7.26
CA GLU A 131 -10.16 18.39 6.10
C GLU A 131 -11.35 19.00 5.32
N ARG A 132 -12.45 18.29 5.21
CA ARG A 132 -13.69 18.82 4.62
C ARG A 132 -14.28 19.96 5.42
N LEU A 133 -14.31 19.87 6.76
CA LEU A 133 -14.77 20.97 7.62
C LEU A 133 -13.89 22.23 7.50
N LYS A 134 -12.59 22.06 7.21
CA LYS A 134 -11.67 23.18 6.94
C LYS A 134 -11.86 23.77 5.54
N GLY A 135 -12.69 23.18 4.68
CA GLY A 135 -12.78 23.56 3.27
C GLY A 135 -11.53 23.25 2.46
N SER A 136 -10.73 22.29 2.93
CA SER A 136 -9.51 21.83 2.27
C SER A 136 -9.83 20.96 1.04
N ASP A 137 -8.95 20.99 0.03
CA ASP A 137 -9.05 20.12 -1.15
C ASP A 137 -8.23 18.84 -1.02
N LYS A 138 -7.70 18.55 0.18
CA LYS A 138 -6.91 17.36 0.47
C LYS A 138 -7.72 16.09 0.31
N ARG A 139 -7.09 15.09 -0.30
CA ARG A 139 -7.60 13.71 -0.32
C ARG A 139 -6.90 12.88 0.73
N VAL A 140 -7.62 11.92 1.25
CA VAL A 140 -7.11 10.94 2.21
C VAL A 140 -7.20 9.56 1.57
N TYR A 141 -6.06 8.91 1.46
CA TYR A 141 -5.91 7.54 0.97
C TYR A 141 -5.63 6.64 2.16
N CYS A 142 -6.32 5.52 2.27
CA CYS A 142 -6.10 4.54 3.34
C CYS A 142 -5.89 3.16 2.74
N LEU A 143 -4.74 2.55 3.02
CA LEU A 143 -4.45 1.18 2.62
C LEU A 143 -4.89 0.22 3.73
N LEU A 144 -5.71 -0.76 3.36
CA LEU A 144 -6.20 -1.84 4.19
C LEU A 144 -5.78 -3.19 3.60
N SER A 145 -5.84 -4.26 4.40
CA SER A 145 -5.71 -5.63 3.90
C SER A 145 -7.05 -6.40 4.00
N ASP A 146 -7.17 -7.47 3.23
CA ASP A 146 -8.38 -8.30 3.24
C ASP A 146 -8.63 -8.97 4.59
N GLY A 147 -7.57 -9.46 5.28
CA GLY A 147 -7.68 -9.96 6.64
C GLY A 147 -8.13 -8.89 7.64
N GLU A 148 -7.76 -7.63 7.43
CA GLU A 148 -8.19 -6.50 8.24
C GLU A 148 -9.70 -6.23 8.11
N LEU A 149 -10.33 -6.58 7.00
CA LEU A 149 -11.79 -6.45 6.83
C LEU A 149 -12.59 -7.36 7.78
N GLN A 150 -11.94 -8.25 8.52
CA GLN A 150 -12.57 -9.04 9.59
C GLN A 150 -12.77 -8.22 10.88
N GLU A 151 -12.13 -7.05 10.99
CA GLU A 151 -12.28 -6.15 12.12
C GLU A 151 -13.57 -5.31 12.01
N GLY A 152 -14.39 -5.28 13.06
CA GLY A 152 -15.67 -4.54 13.08
C GLY A 152 -15.48 -3.05 12.83
N ASN A 153 -14.38 -2.47 13.34
CA ASN A 153 -14.08 -1.04 13.25
C ASN A 153 -13.94 -0.54 11.79
N VAL A 154 -13.55 -1.40 10.86
CA VAL A 154 -13.52 -1.07 9.42
C VAL A 154 -14.92 -0.71 8.93
N TRP A 155 -15.92 -1.51 9.31
CA TRP A 155 -17.30 -1.31 8.89
C TRP A 155 -17.99 -0.14 9.60
N GLU A 156 -17.63 0.13 10.86
CA GLU A 156 -18.05 1.33 11.57
C GLU A 156 -17.51 2.59 10.87
N ALA A 157 -16.23 2.59 10.48
CA ALA A 157 -15.63 3.66 9.71
C ALA A 157 -16.28 3.82 8.32
N ALA A 158 -16.61 2.71 7.64
CA ALA A 158 -17.30 2.75 6.36
C ALA A 158 -18.71 3.36 6.49
N MET A 159 -19.48 2.98 7.53
CA MET A 159 -20.79 3.56 7.81
C MET A 159 -20.69 5.07 8.05
N PHE A 160 -19.71 5.52 8.82
CA PHE A 160 -19.48 6.94 9.08
C PHE A 160 -19.12 7.69 7.78
N ALA A 161 -18.19 7.16 7.02
CA ALA A 161 -17.70 7.78 5.78
C ALA A 161 -18.83 7.91 4.73
N GLY A 162 -19.63 6.85 4.54
CA GLY A 162 -20.77 6.86 3.64
C GLY A 162 -21.87 7.83 4.07
N HIS A 163 -22.23 7.84 5.38
CA HIS A 163 -23.21 8.78 5.94
C HIS A 163 -22.79 10.23 5.67
N HIS A 164 -21.53 10.56 5.91
CA HIS A 164 -21.01 11.91 5.69
C HIS A 164 -20.60 12.17 4.23
N LYS A 165 -20.78 11.22 3.31
CA LYS A 165 -20.47 11.36 1.88
C LYS A 165 -19.05 11.90 1.65
N LEU A 166 -18.05 11.29 2.30
CA LEU A 166 -16.67 11.76 2.27
C LEU A 166 -16.01 11.46 0.91
N ASP A 167 -16.30 12.24 -0.11
CA ASP A 167 -15.78 12.08 -1.47
C ASP A 167 -14.29 12.43 -1.62
N ASN A 168 -13.67 12.86 -0.53
CA ASN A 168 -12.23 13.03 -0.39
C ASN A 168 -11.53 11.83 0.28
N LEU A 169 -12.25 10.72 0.57
CA LEU A 169 -11.71 9.51 1.18
C LEU A 169 -11.67 8.36 0.17
N ILE A 170 -10.50 7.73 0.02
CA ILE A 170 -10.28 6.58 -0.83
C ILE A 170 -9.70 5.43 0.02
N PHE A 171 -10.43 4.34 0.16
CA PHE A 171 -9.91 3.09 0.69
C PHE A 171 -9.32 2.26 -0.43
N MET A 172 -8.10 1.76 -0.23
CA MET A 172 -7.41 0.82 -1.10
C MET A 172 -7.26 -0.48 -0.33
N ILE A 173 -7.82 -1.55 -0.83
CA ILE A 173 -7.85 -2.85 -0.15
C ILE A 173 -6.90 -3.80 -0.87
N ASP A 174 -5.79 -4.19 -0.23
CA ASP A 174 -4.95 -5.28 -0.68
C ASP A 174 -5.70 -6.61 -0.48
N ASN A 175 -6.25 -7.13 -1.56
CA ASN A 175 -7.04 -8.37 -1.56
C ASN A 175 -6.19 -9.51 -2.11
N ASN A 176 -5.28 -10.01 -1.29
CA ASN A 176 -4.33 -11.06 -1.67
C ASN A 176 -4.74 -12.47 -1.22
N ASP A 177 -5.91 -12.62 -0.59
CA ASP A 177 -6.47 -13.87 -0.05
C ASP A 177 -5.54 -14.58 0.95
N LEU A 178 -4.65 -13.84 1.64
CA LEU A 178 -3.74 -14.40 2.61
C LEU A 178 -3.60 -13.53 3.87
N GLN A 179 -3.71 -14.16 5.02
CA GLN A 179 -3.43 -13.58 6.34
C GLN A 179 -2.51 -14.51 7.15
N ALA A 180 -2.09 -14.08 8.34
CA ALA A 180 -1.12 -14.83 9.16
C ALA A 180 -1.51 -16.29 9.43
N GLY A 181 -2.80 -16.58 9.56
CA GLY A 181 -3.33 -17.92 9.81
C GLY A 181 -3.57 -18.78 8.57
N GLY A 182 -3.41 -18.23 7.35
CA GLY A 182 -3.66 -18.92 6.08
C GLY A 182 -4.54 -18.12 5.13
N ALA A 183 -5.19 -18.80 4.19
CA ALA A 183 -6.07 -18.14 3.22
C ALA A 183 -7.26 -17.46 3.91
N THR A 184 -7.48 -16.19 3.58
CA THR A 184 -8.53 -15.35 4.21
C THR A 184 -9.90 -15.97 4.06
N LYS A 185 -10.23 -16.50 2.89
CA LYS A 185 -11.50 -17.22 2.65
C LYS A 185 -11.68 -18.47 3.51
N GLY A 186 -10.59 -19.14 3.86
CA GLY A 186 -10.61 -20.34 4.70
C GLY A 186 -10.78 -20.03 6.20
N ILE A 187 -10.41 -18.83 6.64
CA ILE A 187 -10.49 -18.40 8.04
C ILE A 187 -11.84 -17.72 8.30
N LEU A 188 -12.09 -16.60 7.63
CA LEU A 188 -13.37 -15.88 7.67
C LEU A 188 -13.57 -15.13 6.36
N ASN A 189 -14.47 -15.61 5.51
CA ASN A 189 -14.71 -15.02 4.20
C ASN A 189 -15.30 -13.62 4.30
N VAL A 190 -14.59 -12.64 3.74
CA VAL A 190 -15.02 -11.23 3.70
C VAL A 190 -15.73 -10.84 2.40
N GLU A 191 -15.83 -11.75 1.43
CA GLU A 191 -16.51 -11.48 0.15
C GLU A 191 -18.05 -11.43 0.28
N PRO A 192 -18.74 -10.70 -0.59
CA PRO A 192 -18.23 -9.85 -1.66
C PRO A 192 -17.83 -8.45 -1.14
N VAL A 193 -16.54 -8.11 -1.22
CA VAL A 193 -16.01 -6.86 -0.65
C VAL A 193 -16.59 -5.60 -1.29
N PRO A 194 -16.63 -5.44 -2.65
CA PRO A 194 -17.21 -4.25 -3.26
C PRO A 194 -18.66 -4.00 -2.84
N ALA A 195 -19.50 -5.03 -2.89
CA ALA A 195 -20.92 -4.90 -2.56
C ALA A 195 -21.17 -4.50 -1.09
N LYS A 196 -20.29 -4.91 -0.18
CA LYS A 196 -20.36 -4.49 1.23
C LYS A 196 -20.09 -3.00 1.38
N PHE A 197 -19.04 -2.48 0.74
CA PHE A 197 -18.76 -1.03 0.73
C PHE A 197 -19.87 -0.24 0.04
N GLU A 198 -20.43 -0.75 -1.06
CA GLU A 198 -21.57 -0.12 -1.74
C GLU A 198 -22.80 -0.02 -0.83
N ALA A 199 -23.07 -1.06 -0.01
CA ALA A 199 -24.15 -1.05 0.97
C ALA A 199 -23.96 0.02 2.04
N PHE A 200 -22.73 0.43 2.36
CA PHE A 200 -22.41 1.57 3.22
C PHE A 200 -22.35 2.91 2.47
N GLY A 201 -22.69 2.97 1.19
CA GLY A 201 -22.77 4.21 0.42
C GLY A 201 -21.50 4.64 -0.28
N PHE A 202 -20.50 3.76 -0.39
CA PHE A 202 -19.32 3.98 -1.23
C PHE A 202 -19.65 3.80 -2.72
N ALA A 203 -18.84 4.40 -3.58
CA ALA A 203 -18.57 3.85 -4.89
C ALA A 203 -17.45 2.81 -4.72
N ALA A 204 -17.57 1.65 -5.39
CA ALA A 204 -16.58 0.60 -5.25
C ALA A 204 -16.17 0.04 -6.62
N ARG A 205 -14.90 -0.31 -6.76
CA ARG A 205 -14.36 -0.94 -7.96
C ARG A 205 -13.35 -2.02 -7.59
N ARG A 206 -13.44 -3.18 -8.23
CA ARG A 206 -12.45 -4.23 -8.16
C ARG A 206 -11.54 -4.17 -9.37
N ILE A 207 -10.25 -4.31 -9.17
CA ILE A 207 -9.22 -4.23 -10.20
C ILE A 207 -8.16 -5.32 -10.00
N ASP A 208 -7.42 -5.62 -11.05
CA ASP A 208 -6.12 -6.26 -10.91
C ASP A 208 -5.15 -5.25 -10.27
N GLY A 209 -4.74 -5.51 -9.03
CA GLY A 209 -3.84 -4.65 -8.25
C GLY A 209 -2.38 -4.70 -8.73
N ASN A 210 -2.07 -5.53 -9.73
CA ASN A 210 -0.77 -5.60 -10.40
C ASN A 210 -0.80 -5.09 -11.85
N ASP A 211 -1.93 -4.53 -12.32
CA ASP A 211 -2.05 -3.85 -13.61
C ASP A 211 -2.02 -2.33 -13.39
N MET A 212 -0.91 -1.69 -13.77
CA MET A 212 -0.69 -0.25 -13.60
C MET A 212 -1.79 0.59 -14.27
N SER A 213 -2.29 0.17 -15.44
CA SER A 213 -3.32 0.91 -16.16
C SER A 213 -4.66 0.87 -15.41
N GLN A 214 -5.05 -0.29 -14.87
CA GLN A 214 -6.26 -0.42 -14.07
C GLN A 214 -6.18 0.37 -12.76
N ILE A 215 -5.00 0.40 -12.12
CA ILE A 215 -4.75 1.20 -10.90
C ILE A 215 -4.96 2.69 -11.20
N LEU A 216 -4.33 3.21 -12.26
CA LEU A 216 -4.45 4.62 -12.64
C LEU A 216 -5.88 5.00 -13.03
N ASP A 217 -6.59 4.14 -13.76
CA ASP A 217 -7.99 4.33 -14.11
C ASP A 217 -8.90 4.38 -12.88
N ALA A 218 -8.65 3.52 -11.90
CA ALA A 218 -9.41 3.50 -10.64
C ALA A 218 -9.16 4.76 -9.80
N PHE A 219 -7.92 5.26 -9.71
CA PHE A 219 -7.63 6.55 -9.10
C PHE A 219 -8.31 7.71 -9.85
N ALA A 220 -8.31 7.67 -11.17
CA ALA A 220 -9.02 8.67 -11.97
C ALA A 220 -10.53 8.64 -11.73
N GLU A 221 -11.13 7.46 -11.58
CA GLU A 221 -12.54 7.29 -11.22
C GLU A 221 -12.82 7.82 -9.81
N ALA A 222 -12.02 7.46 -8.82
CA ALA A 222 -12.15 7.95 -7.44
C ALA A 222 -12.16 9.50 -7.39
N LYS A 223 -11.29 10.15 -8.17
CA LYS A 223 -11.23 11.62 -8.24
C LYS A 223 -12.47 12.27 -8.88
N ARG A 224 -13.18 11.55 -9.76
CA ARG A 224 -14.42 12.01 -10.40
C ARG A 224 -15.66 11.70 -9.56
N THR A 225 -15.60 10.74 -8.68
CA THR A 225 -16.69 10.36 -7.79
C THR A 225 -17.03 11.52 -6.86
N LYS A 226 -18.31 11.86 -6.74
CA LYS A 226 -18.83 12.92 -5.88
C LYS A 226 -19.89 12.39 -4.94
N ASP A 227 -19.97 13.02 -3.77
CA ASP A 227 -20.93 12.68 -2.74
C ASP A 227 -20.85 11.24 -2.22
N LYS A 228 -19.75 10.54 -2.47
CA LYS A 228 -19.48 9.18 -1.99
C LYS A 228 -17.99 8.98 -1.75
N PRO A 229 -17.58 8.32 -0.65
CA PRO A 229 -16.24 7.77 -0.55
C PRO A 229 -16.01 6.67 -1.62
N PHE A 230 -14.76 6.35 -1.88
CA PHE A 230 -14.39 5.35 -2.89
C PHE A 230 -13.66 4.17 -2.25
N ALA A 231 -14.02 2.94 -2.64
CA ALA A 231 -13.33 1.72 -2.25
C ALA A 231 -12.72 1.03 -3.50
N MET A 232 -11.40 0.96 -3.56
CA MET A 232 -10.64 0.28 -4.59
C MET A 232 -10.21 -1.09 -4.04
N VAL A 233 -10.81 -2.17 -4.51
CA VAL A 233 -10.42 -3.53 -4.15
C VAL A 233 -9.38 -4.02 -5.16
N CYS A 234 -8.14 -4.14 -4.70
CA CYS A 234 -6.99 -4.51 -5.51
C CYS A 234 -6.69 -5.99 -5.33
N ASP A 235 -7.06 -6.82 -6.30
CA ASP A 235 -6.62 -8.21 -6.31
C ASP A 235 -5.12 -8.25 -6.59
N THR A 236 -4.34 -8.67 -5.61
CA THR A 236 -2.88 -8.77 -5.70
C THR A 236 -2.42 -10.21 -5.52
N ARG A 237 -1.19 -10.47 -5.88
CA ARG A 237 -0.56 -11.77 -5.64
C ARG A 237 0.83 -11.56 -5.07
N LEU A 238 1.11 -12.22 -3.94
CA LEU A 238 2.40 -12.14 -3.28
C LEU A 238 3.53 -12.41 -4.27
N PHE A 239 4.61 -11.65 -4.14
CA PHE A 239 5.81 -11.74 -4.97
C PHE A 239 5.60 -11.54 -6.49
N THR A 240 4.47 -10.97 -6.94
CA THR A 240 4.28 -10.65 -8.36
C THR A 240 5.45 -9.82 -8.90
N GLY A 241 6.04 -10.28 -10.00
CA GLY A 241 7.21 -9.65 -10.63
C GLY A 241 8.56 -10.15 -10.10
N CYS A 242 8.58 -11.04 -9.09
CA CYS A 242 9.76 -11.78 -8.63
C CYS A 242 9.46 -13.29 -8.73
N ASP A 243 9.71 -13.87 -9.91
CA ASP A 243 9.28 -15.22 -10.27
C ASP A 243 9.91 -16.28 -9.37
N TYR A 244 11.20 -16.10 -9.02
CA TYR A 244 11.89 -17.00 -8.10
C TYR A 244 11.18 -17.15 -6.76
N MET A 245 10.74 -16.03 -6.17
CA MET A 245 10.03 -16.04 -4.88
C MET A 245 8.59 -16.54 -5.03
N LEU A 246 7.91 -16.12 -6.09
CA LEU A 246 6.53 -16.52 -6.38
C LEU A 246 6.37 -18.02 -6.53
N GLU A 247 7.31 -18.69 -7.19
CA GLU A 247 7.27 -20.14 -7.39
C GLU A 247 7.52 -20.92 -6.09
N ARG A 248 8.40 -20.41 -5.20
CA ARG A 248 8.85 -21.14 -4.01
C ARG A 248 8.06 -20.80 -2.75
N PHE A 249 7.57 -19.58 -2.66
CA PHE A 249 6.97 -19.03 -1.44
C PHE A 249 5.60 -18.35 -1.70
N PRO A 250 4.69 -18.97 -2.49
CA PRO A 250 3.45 -18.32 -2.95
C PRO A 250 2.50 -17.91 -1.81
N ALA A 251 2.71 -18.46 -0.61
CA ALA A 251 1.87 -18.21 0.56
C ALA A 251 2.68 -17.78 1.80
N ALA A 252 3.86 -17.18 1.60
CA ALA A 252 4.67 -16.71 2.70
C ALA A 252 4.22 -15.32 3.16
N HIS A 253 3.31 -15.28 4.15
CA HIS A 253 2.86 -14.02 4.75
C HIS A 253 4.00 -13.27 5.44
N TYR A 254 4.83 -13.97 6.21
CA TYR A 254 6.09 -13.45 6.76
C TYR A 254 7.23 -14.36 6.33
N MET A 255 8.37 -13.79 5.99
CA MET A 255 9.52 -14.55 5.50
C MET A 255 10.80 -14.17 6.26
N ALA A 256 11.46 -15.19 6.81
CA ALA A 256 12.83 -15.15 7.33
C ALA A 256 13.63 -16.19 6.54
N GLY A 257 13.84 -15.90 5.24
CA GLY A 257 14.45 -16.85 4.33
C GLY A 257 15.97 -16.98 4.48
N ALA A 258 16.51 -18.11 4.03
CA ALA A 258 17.95 -18.28 3.95
C ALA A 258 18.60 -17.33 2.92
N PRO A 259 19.86 -16.92 3.12
CA PRO A 259 20.53 -15.93 2.24
C PRO A 259 20.50 -16.26 0.76
N GLU A 260 20.57 -17.55 0.39
CA GLU A 260 20.53 -17.99 -1.01
C GLU A 260 19.23 -17.58 -1.72
N HIS A 261 18.09 -17.59 -1.04
CA HIS A 261 16.81 -17.21 -1.63
C HIS A 261 16.76 -15.70 -1.89
N TRP A 262 17.24 -14.90 -0.95
CA TRP A 262 17.31 -13.46 -1.11
C TRP A 262 18.26 -13.05 -2.23
N ASN A 263 19.44 -13.68 -2.32
CA ASN A 263 20.42 -13.41 -3.35
C ASN A 263 19.91 -13.79 -4.74
N ALA A 264 19.21 -14.91 -4.87
CA ALA A 264 18.60 -15.32 -6.14
C ALA A 264 17.51 -14.34 -6.60
N ALA A 265 16.65 -13.88 -5.68
CA ALA A 265 15.62 -12.89 -5.97
C ALA A 265 16.21 -11.53 -6.36
N LEU A 266 17.23 -11.06 -5.64
CA LEU A 266 17.93 -9.80 -5.98
C LEU A 266 18.56 -9.88 -7.37
N LYS A 267 19.22 -10.99 -7.69
CA LYS A 267 19.83 -11.21 -9.00
C LYS A 267 18.79 -11.15 -10.12
N GLU A 268 17.65 -11.84 -9.95
CA GLU A 268 16.56 -11.80 -10.93
C GLU A 268 16.05 -10.37 -11.16
N LEU A 269 15.80 -9.63 -10.06
CA LEU A 269 15.26 -8.27 -10.15
C LEU A 269 16.28 -7.29 -10.75
N ASP A 270 17.58 -7.45 -10.47
CA ASP A 270 18.65 -6.67 -11.08
C ASP A 270 18.76 -6.96 -12.59
N GLU A 271 18.61 -8.21 -13.03
CA GLU A 271 18.56 -8.60 -14.46
C GLU A 271 17.32 -8.00 -15.15
N LYS A 272 16.15 -8.05 -14.53
CA LYS A 272 14.93 -7.41 -15.06
C LYS A 272 15.11 -5.90 -15.19
N LEU A 273 15.68 -5.24 -14.19
CA LEU A 273 15.96 -3.79 -14.24
C LEU A 273 16.94 -3.39 -15.36
N ALA A 274 17.95 -4.21 -15.60
CA ALA A 274 18.91 -3.99 -16.69
C ALA A 274 18.27 -4.13 -18.08
N GLY A 275 17.23 -4.94 -18.22
CA GLY A 275 16.49 -5.15 -19.47
C GLY A 275 15.44 -4.07 -19.79
N VAL A 276 15.09 -3.20 -18.84
CA VAL A 276 14.10 -2.14 -19.06
C VAL A 276 14.82 -0.84 -19.45
N PRO A 277 14.55 -0.26 -20.64
CA PRO A 277 15.15 1.02 -21.05
C PRO A 277 14.89 2.15 -20.04
N VAL A 278 15.85 3.07 -19.94
CA VAL A 278 15.76 4.26 -19.07
C VAL A 278 14.77 5.27 -19.62
#